data_eae0b617358e3e784c7e523d1ddf8150
#
_entry.id   eae0b617358e3e784c7e523d1ddf8150
#
_cell.length_a   1.000
_cell.length_b   1.000
_cell.length_c   1.000
_cell.angle_alpha   90.00
_cell.angle_beta   90.00
_cell.angle_gamma   90.00
#
_symmetry.space_group_name_H-M   'P 1'
#
loop_
_entity.id
_entity.type
_entity.pdbx_description
1 polymer ?
#
loop_
_entity_poly.entity_id
_entity_poly.type
_entity_poly.pdbx_seq_one_letter_code
_entity_poly.pdbx_strand_id
1 'polypeptide(L)'
;MILDPYFYVVAVLSVFFHGMGKAGFGLGLPILAIPLMSIFIPPLQALAILVVPLIFMDLVTIRRFWSLWDLKLVKAIIPLTLFGVIIGTITYSFLSDNSIRIILGVIACAFGLEYFINKSKKIGKSSKTSGTFWSTLAGFTSFTIHAGGLPLSFYLLPMRLDRRKYVATLAIVFLALNLFKMIPYAYFGQINFENFLTSLLLLPLAPIGVYFGAYLTERVSQEIFYSITHFCLILTGSKLIYDGLTMVSI
;
A
#
# COMPACT_ATOMS: atom_id res chain seq x y z
N MET A 1 9.37 -17.69 -12.34
CA MET A 1 9.46 -16.29 -12.78
C MET A 1 8.34 -16.05 -13.78
N ILE A 2 7.63 -14.92 -13.67
CA ILE A 2 6.54 -14.56 -14.57
C ILE A 2 7.11 -14.32 -15.96
N LEU A 3 6.50 -14.93 -16.99
CA LEU A 3 7.04 -14.86 -18.37
C LEU A 3 6.46 -13.72 -19.21
N ASP A 4 5.35 -13.11 -18.76
CA ASP A 4 4.70 -12.03 -19.50
C ASP A 4 5.52 -10.72 -19.39
N PRO A 5 6.05 -10.17 -20.50
CA PRO A 5 6.82 -8.93 -20.47
C PRO A 5 5.98 -7.71 -20.09
N TYR A 6 4.68 -7.68 -20.41
CA TYR A 6 3.79 -6.58 -20.06
C TYR A 6 3.55 -6.50 -18.54
N PHE A 7 3.59 -7.65 -17.86
CA PHE A 7 3.58 -7.68 -16.39
C PHE A 7 4.73 -6.86 -15.82
N TYR A 8 5.95 -6.99 -16.35
CA TYR A 8 7.11 -6.26 -15.83
C TYR A 8 7.01 -4.76 -16.01
N VAL A 9 6.40 -4.27 -17.10
CA VAL A 9 6.14 -2.83 -17.28
C VAL A 9 5.29 -2.31 -16.12
N VAL A 10 4.21 -3.02 -15.80
CA VAL A 10 3.30 -2.65 -14.73
C VAL A 10 3.94 -2.83 -13.35
N ALA A 11 4.70 -3.90 -13.14
CA ALA A 11 5.39 -4.17 -11.88
C ALA A 11 6.46 -3.11 -11.58
N VAL A 12 7.23 -2.69 -12.59
CA VAL A 12 8.21 -1.58 -12.48
C VAL A 12 7.53 -0.29 -12.04
N LEU A 13 6.44 0.09 -12.71
CA LEU A 13 5.65 1.27 -12.34
C LEU A 13 5.08 1.14 -10.92
N SER A 14 4.59 -0.04 -10.55
CA SER A 14 4.01 -0.32 -9.23
C SER A 14 5.04 -0.15 -8.11
N VAL A 15 6.23 -0.72 -8.25
CA VAL A 15 7.33 -0.58 -7.29
C VAL A 15 7.79 0.87 -7.22
N PHE A 16 7.93 1.53 -8.36
CA PHE A 16 8.36 2.93 -8.44
C PHE A 16 7.35 3.85 -7.73
N PHE A 17 6.06 3.72 -8.01
CA PHE A 17 5.00 4.49 -7.35
C PHE A 17 4.92 4.24 -5.85
N HIS A 18 5.12 2.98 -5.42
CA HIS A 18 5.21 2.65 -4.00
C HIS A 18 6.39 3.37 -3.33
N GLY A 19 7.57 3.33 -3.94
CA GLY A 19 8.75 4.03 -3.45
C GLY A 19 8.51 5.53 -3.31
N MET A 20 7.87 6.16 -4.29
CA MET A 20 7.49 7.57 -4.22
C MET A 20 6.56 7.86 -3.04
N GLY A 21 5.55 7.00 -2.82
CA GLY A 21 4.63 7.13 -1.69
C GLY A 21 5.32 6.98 -0.32
N LYS A 22 6.31 6.09 -0.20
CA LYS A 22 7.12 5.93 1.02
C LYS A 22 7.91 7.18 1.40
N ALA A 23 8.33 7.98 0.42
CA ALA A 23 9.02 9.24 0.63
C ALA A 23 8.09 10.41 1.01
N GLY A 24 6.78 10.15 1.13
CA GLY A 24 5.77 11.14 1.47
C GLY A 24 5.21 11.89 0.25
N PHE A 25 5.56 11.44 -0.98
CA PHE A 25 4.97 11.95 -2.19
C PHE A 25 3.79 11.08 -2.62
N GLY A 26 2.58 11.64 -2.59
CA GLY A 26 1.41 10.96 -3.11
C GLY A 26 0.94 9.75 -2.28
N LEU A 27 0.24 9.99 -1.17
CA LEU A 27 -0.32 8.93 -0.32
C LEU A 27 -1.27 7.96 -1.07
N GLY A 28 -1.80 8.36 -2.23
CA GLY A 28 -2.66 7.53 -3.08
C GLY A 28 -1.91 6.64 -4.09
N LEU A 29 -0.66 6.97 -4.47
CA LEU A 29 0.08 6.21 -5.48
C LEU A 29 0.29 4.73 -5.15
N PRO A 30 0.66 4.37 -3.90
CA PRO A 30 0.83 2.98 -3.52
C PRO A 30 -0.41 2.13 -3.78
N ILE A 31 -1.61 2.72 -3.70
CA ILE A 31 -2.88 2.01 -3.88
C ILE A 31 -3.04 1.47 -5.30
N LEU A 32 -2.45 2.12 -6.31
CA LEU A 32 -2.50 1.68 -7.71
C LEU A 32 -1.75 0.36 -7.95
N ALA A 33 -0.75 0.05 -7.16
CA ALA A 33 0.20 -1.03 -7.47
C ALA A 33 -0.48 -2.40 -7.56
N ILE A 34 -1.26 -2.78 -6.55
CA ILE A 34 -1.92 -4.09 -6.53
C ILE A 34 -3.01 -4.20 -7.59
N PRO A 35 -3.95 -3.25 -7.73
CA PRO A 35 -4.91 -3.27 -8.82
C PRO A 35 -4.26 -3.43 -10.20
N LEU A 36 -3.21 -2.68 -10.51
CA LEU A 36 -2.50 -2.76 -11.78
C LEU A 36 -1.86 -4.14 -12.02
N MET A 37 -1.11 -4.65 -11.03
CA MET A 37 -0.49 -5.98 -11.16
C MET A 37 -1.53 -7.10 -11.24
N SER A 38 -2.67 -6.92 -10.55
CA SER A 38 -3.75 -7.92 -10.53
C SER A 38 -4.49 -8.07 -11.87
N ILE A 39 -4.21 -7.22 -12.85
CA ILE A 39 -4.68 -7.41 -14.23
C ILE A 39 -3.97 -8.63 -14.87
N PHE A 40 -2.71 -8.89 -14.50
CA PHE A 40 -1.86 -9.91 -15.12
C PHE A 40 -1.71 -11.18 -14.28
N ILE A 41 -1.78 -11.07 -12.95
CA ILE A 41 -1.55 -12.18 -12.01
C ILE A 41 -2.60 -12.17 -10.89
N PRO A 42 -2.75 -13.29 -10.13
CA PRO A 42 -3.61 -13.32 -8.96
C PRO A 42 -3.25 -12.22 -7.93
N PRO A 43 -4.25 -11.59 -7.29
CA PRO A 43 -4.00 -10.50 -6.34
C PRO A 43 -3.03 -10.86 -5.20
N LEU A 44 -3.15 -12.07 -4.65
CA LEU A 44 -2.29 -12.52 -3.56
C LEU A 44 -0.84 -12.69 -4.01
N GLN A 45 -0.62 -13.15 -5.24
CA GLN A 45 0.71 -13.25 -5.84
C GLN A 45 1.34 -11.86 -6.01
N ALA A 46 0.56 -10.87 -6.48
CA ALA A 46 1.02 -9.48 -6.61
C ALA A 46 1.43 -8.90 -5.25
N LEU A 47 0.65 -9.16 -4.20
CA LEU A 47 0.98 -8.75 -2.83
C LEU A 47 2.28 -9.38 -2.32
N ALA A 48 2.46 -10.68 -2.54
CA ALA A 48 3.66 -11.40 -2.11
C ALA A 48 4.93 -10.95 -2.87
N ILE A 49 4.82 -10.67 -4.16
CA ILE A 49 5.94 -10.13 -4.96
C ILE A 49 6.35 -8.75 -4.46
N LEU A 50 5.40 -7.88 -4.17
CA LEU A 50 5.69 -6.51 -3.74
C LEU A 50 6.23 -6.42 -2.31
N VAL A 51 5.90 -7.37 -1.41
CA VAL A 51 6.26 -7.24 0.01
C VAL A 51 7.78 -7.13 0.22
N VAL A 52 8.60 -7.82 -0.57
CA VAL A 52 10.08 -7.78 -0.46
C VAL A 52 10.64 -6.41 -0.84
N PRO A 53 10.32 -5.81 -2.01
CA PRO A 53 10.65 -4.42 -2.29
C PRO A 53 10.16 -3.43 -1.22
N LEU A 54 8.96 -3.64 -0.65
CA LEU A 54 8.42 -2.76 0.40
C LEU A 54 9.23 -2.80 1.67
N ILE A 55 9.66 -3.99 2.12
CA ILE A 55 10.57 -4.15 3.27
C ILE A 55 11.86 -3.37 3.02
N PHE A 56 12.42 -3.48 1.81
CA PHE A 56 13.64 -2.77 1.46
C PHE A 56 13.46 -1.25 1.42
N MET A 57 12.33 -0.76 0.88
CA MET A 57 11.97 0.67 0.93
C MET A 57 11.86 1.18 2.36
N ASP A 58 11.26 0.40 3.27
CA ASP A 58 11.14 0.77 4.67
C ASP A 58 12.52 0.87 5.33
N LEU A 59 13.42 -0.10 5.07
CA LEU A 59 14.80 -0.06 5.58
C LEU A 59 15.59 1.15 5.06
N VAL A 60 15.48 1.47 3.77
CA VAL A 60 16.10 2.67 3.18
C VAL A 60 15.56 3.94 3.83
N THR A 61 14.24 4.01 4.05
CA THR A 61 13.60 5.17 4.69
C THR A 61 14.01 5.31 6.15
N ILE A 62 14.05 4.21 6.91
CA ILE A 62 14.51 4.19 8.31
C ILE A 62 15.97 4.65 8.40
N ARG A 63 16.85 4.15 7.52
CA ARG A 63 18.26 4.58 7.49
C ARG A 63 18.38 6.09 7.22
N ARG A 64 17.59 6.64 6.30
CA ARG A 64 17.61 8.08 5.95
C ARG A 64 17.15 8.97 7.09
N PHE A 65 16.14 8.53 7.86
CA PHE A 65 15.51 9.27 8.94
C PHE A 65 15.77 8.62 10.30
N TRP A 66 16.99 8.10 10.50
CA TRP A 66 17.39 7.38 11.72
C TRP A 66 17.06 8.16 13.00
N SER A 67 16.48 7.48 13.98
CA SER A 67 16.07 7.99 15.29
C SER A 67 15.02 9.12 15.32
N LEU A 68 14.44 9.51 14.19
CA LEU A 68 13.41 10.56 14.14
C LEU A 68 11.99 10.05 14.42
N TRP A 69 11.76 8.74 14.48
CA TRP A 69 10.42 8.17 14.72
C TRP A 69 9.90 8.43 16.13
N ASP A 70 8.58 8.48 16.26
CA ASP A 70 7.91 8.57 17.55
C ASP A 70 7.64 7.17 18.11
N LEU A 71 8.46 6.75 19.08
CA LEU A 71 8.36 5.41 19.68
C LEU A 71 7.00 5.19 20.40
N LYS A 72 6.37 6.25 20.95
CA LYS A 72 5.06 6.14 21.60
C LYS A 72 3.98 5.81 20.58
N LEU A 73 4.00 6.50 19.43
CA LEU A 73 3.08 6.24 18.32
C LEU A 73 3.33 4.86 17.70
N VAL A 74 4.58 4.48 17.48
CA VAL A 74 4.95 3.15 16.96
C VAL A 74 4.36 2.04 17.83
N LYS A 75 4.58 2.12 19.15
CA LYS A 75 4.05 1.13 20.12
C LYS A 75 2.52 1.10 20.17
N ALA A 76 1.85 2.23 19.97
CA ALA A 76 0.39 2.31 19.97
C ALA A 76 -0.22 1.77 18.67
N ILE A 77 0.43 1.99 17.52
CA ILE A 77 -0.11 1.68 16.19
C ILE A 77 0.14 0.21 15.81
N ILE A 78 1.34 -0.33 16.06
CA ILE A 78 1.72 -1.67 15.60
C ILE A 78 0.74 -2.76 16.05
N PRO A 79 0.35 -2.90 17.32
CA PRO A 79 -0.58 -3.96 17.72
C PRO A 79 -1.92 -3.91 16.99
N LEU A 80 -2.44 -2.69 16.78
CA LEU A 80 -3.72 -2.46 16.12
C LEU A 80 -3.64 -2.78 14.62
N THR A 81 -2.55 -2.41 13.99
CA THR A 81 -2.31 -2.72 12.56
C THR A 81 -2.08 -4.22 12.36
N LEU A 82 -1.36 -4.91 13.24
CA LEU A 82 -1.21 -6.36 13.19
C LEU A 82 -2.56 -7.07 13.34
N PHE A 83 -3.41 -6.59 14.25
CA PHE A 83 -4.78 -7.09 14.37
C PHE A 83 -5.57 -6.92 13.07
N GLY A 84 -5.44 -5.76 12.41
CA GLY A 84 -6.01 -5.53 11.08
C GLY A 84 -5.50 -6.49 10.00
N VAL A 85 -4.21 -6.85 10.02
CA VAL A 85 -3.64 -7.86 9.13
C VAL A 85 -4.25 -9.23 9.38
N ILE A 86 -4.46 -9.61 10.65
CA ILE A 86 -5.12 -10.89 10.99
C ILE A 86 -6.55 -10.94 10.44
N ILE A 87 -7.33 -9.86 10.61
CA ILE A 87 -8.68 -9.76 10.02
C ILE A 87 -8.60 -9.92 8.49
N GLY A 88 -7.67 -9.22 7.83
CA GLY A 88 -7.46 -9.33 6.39
C GLY A 88 -7.10 -10.75 5.94
N THR A 89 -6.23 -11.43 6.70
CA THR A 89 -5.84 -12.81 6.43
C THR A 89 -7.02 -13.78 6.54
N ILE A 90 -7.81 -13.66 7.60
CA ILE A 90 -9.01 -14.48 7.80
C ILE A 90 -10.02 -14.23 6.67
N THR A 91 -10.29 -12.98 6.37
CA THR A 91 -11.22 -12.60 5.28
C THR A 91 -10.76 -13.21 3.95
N TYR A 92 -9.45 -13.14 3.66
CA TYR A 92 -8.88 -13.68 2.42
C TYR A 92 -9.06 -15.21 2.29
N SER A 93 -8.97 -15.94 3.40
CA SER A 93 -9.11 -17.42 3.41
C SER A 93 -10.48 -17.93 2.98
N PHE A 94 -11.51 -17.07 3.05
CA PHE A 94 -12.90 -17.43 2.72
C PHE A 94 -13.38 -16.90 1.36
N LEU A 95 -12.52 -16.21 0.61
CA LEU A 95 -12.90 -15.53 -0.62
C LEU A 95 -12.23 -16.19 -1.84
N SER A 96 -12.97 -16.25 -2.95
CA SER A 96 -12.40 -16.60 -4.25
C SER A 96 -11.58 -15.42 -4.82
N ASP A 97 -10.66 -15.70 -5.76
CA ASP A 97 -9.90 -14.66 -6.47
C ASP A 97 -10.82 -13.62 -7.13
N ASN A 98 -11.95 -14.06 -7.68
CA ASN A 98 -12.94 -13.15 -8.28
C ASN A 98 -13.56 -12.21 -7.24
N SER A 99 -13.97 -12.75 -6.08
CA SER A 99 -14.49 -11.95 -4.98
C SER A 99 -13.46 -10.93 -4.49
N ILE A 100 -12.18 -11.33 -4.43
CA ILE A 100 -11.07 -10.48 -4.04
C ILE A 100 -10.87 -9.36 -5.07
N ARG A 101 -10.89 -9.65 -6.37
CA ARG A 101 -10.81 -8.62 -7.44
C ARG A 101 -11.94 -7.61 -7.31
N ILE A 102 -13.17 -8.05 -7.07
CA ILE A 102 -14.31 -7.15 -6.84
C ILE A 102 -14.07 -6.26 -5.61
N ILE A 103 -13.68 -6.84 -4.48
CA ILE A 103 -13.42 -6.08 -3.25
C ILE A 103 -12.30 -5.05 -3.46
N LEU A 104 -11.18 -5.45 -4.09
CA LEU A 104 -10.09 -4.54 -4.41
C LEU A 104 -10.54 -3.42 -5.35
N GLY A 105 -11.34 -3.75 -6.35
CA GLY A 105 -11.91 -2.79 -7.29
C GLY A 105 -12.82 -1.78 -6.60
N VAL A 106 -13.70 -2.24 -5.71
CA VAL A 106 -14.58 -1.37 -4.91
C VAL A 106 -13.77 -0.45 -4.00
N ILE A 107 -12.77 -0.98 -3.30
CA ILE A 107 -11.88 -0.17 -2.44
C ILE A 107 -11.13 0.87 -3.26
N ALA A 108 -10.57 0.49 -4.42
CA ALA A 108 -9.84 1.41 -5.30
C ALA A 108 -10.76 2.53 -5.82
N CYS A 109 -11.97 2.19 -6.29
CA CYS A 109 -12.96 3.17 -6.72
C CYS A 109 -13.40 4.08 -5.57
N ALA A 110 -13.65 3.53 -4.37
CA ALA A 110 -14.05 4.31 -3.21
C ALA A 110 -12.99 5.33 -2.81
N PHE A 111 -11.71 4.95 -2.78
CA PHE A 111 -10.60 5.87 -2.53
C PHE A 111 -10.43 6.90 -3.66
N GLY A 112 -10.60 6.46 -4.91
CA GLY A 112 -10.56 7.37 -6.06
C GLY A 112 -11.65 8.43 -5.99
N LEU A 113 -12.88 8.03 -5.72
CA LEU A 113 -14.05 8.94 -5.63
C LEU A 113 -14.00 9.83 -4.39
N GLU A 114 -13.56 9.30 -3.24
CA GLU A 114 -13.45 10.05 -1.98
C GLU A 114 -12.62 11.33 -2.16
N TYR A 115 -11.53 11.27 -2.90
CA TYR A 115 -10.69 12.43 -3.19
C TYR A 115 -11.46 13.54 -3.91
N PHE A 116 -12.25 13.20 -4.94
CA PHE A 116 -12.99 14.19 -5.72
C PHE A 116 -14.19 14.79 -4.95
N ILE A 117 -14.84 13.96 -4.11
CA ILE A 117 -16.02 14.38 -3.32
C ILE A 117 -15.60 15.24 -2.12
N ASN A 118 -14.52 14.85 -1.44
CA ASN A 118 -14.13 15.42 -0.14
C ASN A 118 -12.96 16.41 -0.19
N LYS A 119 -12.63 16.94 -1.36
CA LYS A 119 -11.51 17.87 -1.60
C LYS A 119 -11.43 19.05 -0.61
N SER A 120 -12.54 19.44 0.01
CA SER A 120 -12.65 20.58 0.94
C SER A 120 -12.83 20.20 2.41
N LYS A 121 -12.88 18.91 2.77
CA LYS A 121 -13.12 18.55 4.17
C LYS A 121 -11.89 18.81 5.05
N LYS A 122 -12.12 19.56 6.12
CA LYS A 122 -11.12 19.73 7.19
C LYS A 122 -10.82 18.38 7.84
N ILE A 123 -9.55 18.06 7.99
CA ILE A 123 -9.09 16.87 8.71
C ILE A 123 -9.59 16.94 10.15
N GLY A 124 -10.29 15.88 10.60
CA GLY A 124 -10.89 15.82 11.94
C GLY A 124 -9.85 15.81 13.06
N LYS A 125 -10.30 15.93 14.32
CA LYS A 125 -9.42 15.85 15.49
C LYS A 125 -8.99 14.40 15.73
N SER A 126 -7.71 14.19 16.04
CA SER A 126 -7.19 12.88 16.47
C SER A 126 -7.71 12.52 17.87
N SER A 127 -8.24 11.31 18.05
CA SER A 127 -8.66 10.76 19.34
C SER A 127 -8.15 9.32 19.48
N LYS A 128 -8.17 8.76 20.69
CA LYS A 128 -7.79 7.35 20.93
C LYS A 128 -8.68 6.38 20.13
N THR A 129 -10.01 6.60 20.13
CA THR A 129 -10.96 5.78 19.38
C THR A 129 -10.70 5.88 17.86
N SER A 130 -10.44 7.10 17.36
CA SER A 130 -10.03 7.33 15.99
C SER A 130 -8.73 6.58 15.67
N GLY A 131 -7.74 6.59 16.58
CA GLY A 131 -6.48 5.87 16.43
C GLY A 131 -6.67 4.35 16.32
N THR A 132 -7.52 3.77 17.17
CA THR A 132 -7.82 2.33 17.12
C THR A 132 -8.46 1.95 15.79
N PHE A 133 -9.50 2.66 15.38
CA PHE A 133 -10.21 2.39 14.12
C PHE A 133 -9.28 2.50 12.90
N TRP A 134 -8.61 3.65 12.74
CA TRP A 134 -7.78 3.90 11.55
C TRP A 134 -6.53 3.01 11.50
N SER A 135 -5.94 2.68 12.65
CA SER A 135 -4.80 1.76 12.69
C SER A 135 -5.20 0.32 12.33
N THR A 136 -6.34 -0.16 12.83
CA THR A 136 -6.86 -1.49 12.45
C THR A 136 -7.22 -1.53 10.96
N LEU A 137 -7.92 -0.51 10.47
CA LEU A 137 -8.24 -0.40 9.03
C LEU A 137 -6.97 -0.32 8.17
N ALA A 138 -5.93 0.36 8.66
CA ALA A 138 -4.65 0.43 7.96
C ALA A 138 -3.97 -0.95 7.84
N GLY A 139 -4.04 -1.77 8.89
CA GLY A 139 -3.55 -3.15 8.83
C GLY A 139 -4.31 -3.98 7.80
N PHE A 140 -5.64 -3.92 7.82
CA PHE A 140 -6.51 -4.61 6.86
C PHE A 140 -6.20 -4.19 5.42
N THR A 141 -6.21 -2.88 5.13
CA THR A 141 -5.92 -2.37 3.77
C THR A 141 -4.46 -2.56 3.37
N SER A 142 -3.53 -2.59 4.33
CA SER A 142 -2.13 -2.94 4.05
C SER A 142 -1.98 -4.40 3.64
N PHE A 143 -2.76 -5.32 4.21
CA PHE A 143 -2.75 -6.72 3.82
C PHE A 143 -3.39 -6.92 2.44
N THR A 144 -4.55 -6.31 2.19
CA THR A 144 -5.36 -6.56 0.98
C THR A 144 -4.85 -5.85 -0.28
N ILE A 145 -4.29 -4.64 -0.17
CA ILE A 145 -3.86 -3.82 -1.32
C ILE A 145 -2.59 -3.00 -1.07
N HIS A 146 -1.83 -3.29 -0.01
CA HIS A 146 -0.67 -2.48 0.41
C HIS A 146 -0.95 -0.98 0.61
N ALA A 147 -2.19 -0.61 0.95
CA ALA A 147 -2.66 0.77 1.07
C ALA A 147 -2.86 1.26 2.51
N GLY A 148 -2.13 0.70 3.48
CA GLY A 148 -2.25 1.10 4.89
C GLY A 148 -1.89 2.56 5.19
N GLY A 149 -1.17 3.23 4.29
CA GLY A 149 -0.74 4.63 4.46
C GLY A 149 -1.91 5.60 4.51
N LEU A 150 -2.94 5.40 3.70
CA LEU A 150 -4.08 6.30 3.64
C LEU A 150 -4.90 6.30 4.94
N PRO A 151 -5.37 5.15 5.49
CA PRO A 151 -6.05 5.14 6.78
C PRO A 151 -5.19 5.70 7.91
N LEU A 152 -3.89 5.38 7.97
CA LEU A 152 -3.00 5.96 8.99
C LEU A 152 -2.86 7.47 8.85
N SER A 153 -2.96 8.02 7.65
CA SER A 153 -2.91 9.46 7.46
C SER A 153 -4.09 10.18 8.12
N PHE A 154 -5.29 9.60 8.11
CA PHE A 154 -6.45 10.18 8.82
C PHE A 154 -6.24 10.24 10.34
N TYR A 155 -5.43 9.35 10.89
CA TYR A 155 -5.06 9.36 12.31
C TYR A 155 -3.90 10.32 12.62
N LEU A 156 -2.84 10.29 11.79
CA LEU A 156 -1.58 10.97 12.11
C LEU A 156 -1.50 12.42 11.63
N LEU A 157 -2.14 12.78 10.49
CA LEU A 157 -2.08 14.15 9.96
C LEU A 157 -2.69 15.19 10.91
N PRO A 158 -3.81 14.93 11.63
CA PRO A 158 -4.32 15.88 12.63
C PRO A 158 -3.34 16.19 13.76
N MET A 159 -2.37 15.31 14.03
CA MET A 159 -1.35 15.50 15.06
C MET A 159 -0.27 16.51 14.66
N ARG A 160 -0.25 16.94 13.39
CA ARG A 160 0.71 17.93 12.85
C ARG A 160 2.16 17.61 13.17
N LEU A 161 2.54 16.32 13.09
CA LEU A 161 3.92 15.88 13.27
C LEU A 161 4.83 16.56 12.24
N ASP A 162 6.08 16.83 12.64
CA ASP A 162 7.12 17.17 11.66
C ASP A 162 7.17 16.10 10.57
N ARG A 163 7.36 16.53 9.32
CA ARG A 163 7.30 15.65 8.16
C ARG A 163 8.28 14.50 8.23
N ARG A 164 9.52 14.74 8.67
CA ARG A 164 10.55 13.71 8.80
C ARG A 164 10.17 12.70 9.88
N LYS A 165 9.63 13.20 11.01
CA LYS A 165 9.12 12.37 12.10
C LYS A 165 7.92 11.52 11.65
N TYR A 166 7.00 12.09 10.87
CA TYR A 166 5.86 11.37 10.28
C TYR A 166 6.34 10.22 9.39
N VAL A 167 7.22 10.49 8.42
CA VAL A 167 7.75 9.50 7.48
C VAL A 167 8.54 8.41 8.22
N ALA A 168 9.41 8.78 9.17
CA ALA A 168 10.18 7.82 9.98
C ALA A 168 9.28 6.91 10.82
N THR A 169 8.23 7.47 11.44
CA THR A 169 7.27 6.70 12.24
C THR A 169 6.52 5.69 11.37
N LEU A 170 6.04 6.11 10.21
CA LEU A 170 5.37 5.22 9.26
C LEU A 170 6.30 4.11 8.75
N ALA A 171 7.56 4.42 8.46
CA ALA A 171 8.51 3.43 7.96
C ALA A 171 8.73 2.28 8.97
N ILE A 172 8.85 2.58 10.27
CA ILE A 172 8.94 1.55 11.32
C ILE A 172 7.66 0.73 11.41
N VAL A 173 6.49 1.38 11.39
CA VAL A 173 5.20 0.69 11.43
C VAL A 173 5.05 -0.24 10.23
N PHE A 174 5.35 0.24 9.01
CA PHE A 174 5.22 -0.57 7.81
C PHE A 174 6.26 -1.67 7.71
N LEU A 175 7.49 -1.45 8.20
CA LEU A 175 8.46 -2.54 8.29
C LEU A 175 7.92 -3.69 9.13
N ALA A 176 7.38 -3.39 10.33
CA ALA A 176 6.79 -4.41 11.19
C ALA A 176 5.60 -5.12 10.50
N LEU A 177 4.71 -4.36 9.84
CA LEU A 177 3.60 -4.93 9.09
C LEU A 177 4.06 -5.81 7.91
N ASN A 178 5.02 -5.35 7.11
CA ASN A 178 5.49 -6.08 5.94
C ASN A 178 6.19 -7.38 6.34
N LEU A 179 6.98 -7.36 7.43
CA LEU A 179 7.57 -8.57 7.99
C LEU A 179 6.49 -9.54 8.49
N PHE A 180 5.47 -9.04 9.21
CA PHE A 180 4.39 -9.87 9.72
C PHE A 180 3.55 -10.49 8.59
N LYS A 181 3.28 -9.75 7.51
CA LYS A 181 2.53 -10.24 6.34
C LYS A 181 3.23 -11.38 5.60
N MET A 182 4.54 -11.54 5.73
CA MET A 182 5.23 -12.69 5.14
C MET A 182 4.71 -14.01 5.70
N ILE A 183 4.24 -14.05 6.96
CA ILE A 183 3.68 -15.26 7.59
C ILE A 183 2.43 -15.75 6.82
N PRO A 184 1.34 -14.96 6.68
CA PRO A 184 0.18 -15.40 5.92
C PRO A 184 0.49 -15.62 4.43
N TYR A 185 1.37 -14.83 3.81
CA TYR A 185 1.74 -15.08 2.41
C TYR A 185 2.49 -16.42 2.23
N ALA A 186 3.32 -16.81 3.20
CA ALA A 186 3.93 -18.15 3.22
C ALA A 186 2.86 -19.22 3.42
N TYR A 187 1.92 -19.03 4.34
CA TYR A 187 0.81 -19.97 4.58
C TYR A 187 -0.03 -20.21 3.32
N PHE A 188 -0.29 -19.17 2.52
CA PHE A 188 -0.98 -19.28 1.24
C PHE A 188 -0.07 -19.77 0.08
N GLY A 189 1.16 -20.19 0.35
CA GLY A 189 2.08 -20.73 -0.66
C GLY A 189 2.65 -19.68 -1.63
N GLN A 190 2.51 -18.39 -1.32
CA GLN A 190 2.95 -17.30 -2.20
C GLN A 190 4.43 -16.91 -1.99
N ILE A 191 5.05 -17.35 -0.89
CA ILE A 191 6.50 -17.23 -0.67
C ILE A 191 7.17 -18.44 -1.31
N ASN A 192 7.26 -18.43 -2.62
CA ASN A 192 7.92 -19.44 -3.44
C ASN A 192 9.09 -18.85 -4.22
N PHE A 193 9.94 -19.71 -4.81
CA PHE A 193 11.15 -19.30 -5.49
C PHE A 193 10.88 -18.39 -6.70
N GLU A 194 9.81 -18.63 -7.45
CA GLU A 194 9.45 -17.82 -8.62
C GLU A 194 9.05 -16.38 -8.24
N ASN A 195 8.19 -16.24 -7.24
CA ASN A 195 7.76 -14.94 -6.72
C ASN A 195 8.93 -14.17 -6.10
N PHE A 196 9.81 -14.90 -5.39
CA PHE A 196 11.01 -14.32 -4.78
C PHE A 196 11.99 -13.79 -5.83
N LEU A 197 12.26 -14.56 -6.90
CA LEU A 197 13.09 -14.09 -8.02
C LEU A 197 12.49 -12.85 -8.70
N THR A 198 11.17 -12.84 -8.91
CA THR A 198 10.48 -11.67 -9.47
C THR A 198 10.63 -10.45 -8.56
N SER A 199 10.52 -10.64 -7.24
CA SER A 199 10.76 -9.58 -6.25
C SER A 199 12.19 -9.04 -6.29
N LEU A 200 13.19 -9.93 -6.44
CA LEU A 200 14.60 -9.53 -6.53
C LEU A 200 14.90 -8.70 -7.78
N LEU A 201 14.29 -9.04 -8.91
CA LEU A 201 14.43 -8.24 -10.15
C LEU A 201 13.87 -6.81 -9.98
N LEU A 202 12.82 -6.66 -9.17
CA LEU A 202 12.20 -5.38 -8.91
C LEU A 202 12.89 -4.59 -7.78
N LEU A 203 13.73 -5.24 -6.97
CA LEU A 203 14.35 -4.66 -5.79
C LEU A 203 15.19 -3.40 -6.06
N PRO A 204 16.00 -3.31 -7.15
CA PRO A 204 16.78 -2.12 -7.46
C PRO A 204 15.94 -0.85 -7.68
N LEU A 205 14.67 -1.01 -8.06
CA LEU A 205 13.75 0.11 -8.27
C LEU A 205 13.26 0.73 -6.95
N ALA A 206 13.30 -0.02 -5.86
CA ALA A 206 12.83 0.44 -4.56
C ALA A 206 13.55 1.72 -4.07
N PRO A 207 14.89 1.76 -3.98
CA PRO A 207 15.59 2.99 -3.60
C PRO A 207 15.39 4.11 -4.62
N ILE A 208 15.35 3.80 -5.92
CA ILE A 208 15.14 4.80 -6.98
C ILE A 208 13.80 5.50 -6.77
N GLY A 209 12.71 4.74 -6.55
CA GLY A 209 11.39 5.29 -6.26
C GLY A 209 11.37 6.17 -4.99
N VAL A 210 12.02 5.73 -3.91
CA VAL A 210 12.10 6.49 -2.65
C VAL A 210 12.85 7.81 -2.84
N TYR A 211 14.02 7.80 -3.50
CA TYR A 211 14.79 9.02 -3.73
C TYR A 211 14.10 9.98 -4.68
N PHE A 212 13.49 9.45 -5.75
CA PHE A 212 12.76 10.26 -6.72
C PHE A 212 11.49 10.86 -6.10
N GLY A 213 10.76 10.10 -5.29
CA GLY A 213 9.62 10.60 -4.53
C GLY A 213 10.00 11.75 -3.60
N ALA A 214 11.11 11.61 -2.86
CA ALA A 214 11.64 12.68 -2.02
C ALA A 214 11.96 13.95 -2.82
N TYR A 215 12.57 13.80 -4.00
CA TYR A 215 12.86 14.91 -4.90
C TYR A 215 11.61 15.61 -5.43
N LEU A 216 10.63 14.84 -5.91
CA LEU A 216 9.38 15.39 -6.44
C LEU A 216 8.54 16.09 -5.37
N THR A 217 8.60 15.64 -4.14
CA THR A 217 7.85 16.23 -3.04
C THR A 217 8.18 17.71 -2.84
N GLU A 218 9.35 18.14 -3.28
CA GLU A 218 9.80 19.53 -3.18
C GLU A 218 9.44 20.38 -4.42
N ARG A 219 9.05 19.76 -5.55
CA ARG A 219 8.95 20.45 -6.85
C ARG A 219 7.58 20.37 -7.54
N VAL A 220 6.76 19.36 -7.26
CA VAL A 220 5.48 19.17 -7.96
C VAL A 220 4.31 19.54 -7.08
N SER A 221 3.29 20.21 -7.65
CA SER A 221 2.06 20.47 -6.95
C SER A 221 1.36 19.13 -6.61
N GLN A 222 1.09 18.94 -5.34
CA GLN A 222 0.44 17.73 -4.86
C GLN A 222 -0.95 17.54 -5.50
N GLU A 223 -1.63 18.63 -5.83
CA GLU A 223 -3.01 18.61 -6.34
C GLU A 223 -3.14 17.90 -7.69
N ILE A 224 -2.29 18.25 -8.67
CA ILE A 224 -2.30 17.63 -10.01
C ILE A 224 -1.97 16.14 -9.89
N PHE A 225 -0.95 15.83 -9.10
CA PHE A 225 -0.49 14.48 -8.90
C PHE A 225 -1.58 13.58 -8.26
N TYR A 226 -2.25 14.09 -7.20
CA TYR A 226 -3.35 13.37 -6.57
C TYR A 226 -4.53 13.16 -7.53
N SER A 227 -4.88 14.17 -8.32
CA SER A 227 -5.99 14.06 -9.26
C SER A 227 -5.77 12.95 -10.29
N ILE A 228 -4.57 12.89 -10.88
CA ILE A 228 -4.21 11.84 -11.85
C ILE A 228 -4.23 10.46 -11.17
N THR A 229 -3.62 10.33 -9.99
CA THR A 229 -3.57 9.05 -9.26
C THR A 229 -4.96 8.52 -8.94
N HIS A 230 -5.86 9.38 -8.42
CA HIS A 230 -7.19 8.97 -8.03
C HIS A 230 -8.08 8.66 -9.24
N PHE A 231 -7.87 9.38 -10.35
CA PHE A 231 -8.52 9.03 -11.63
C PHE A 231 -8.09 7.63 -12.11
N CYS A 232 -6.79 7.32 -12.08
CA CYS A 232 -6.27 5.99 -12.41
C CYS A 232 -6.82 4.90 -11.47
N LEU A 233 -7.01 5.22 -10.17
CA LEU A 233 -7.65 4.28 -9.22
C LEU A 233 -9.08 3.93 -9.64
N ILE A 234 -9.87 4.91 -10.06
CA ILE A 234 -11.24 4.66 -10.54
C ILE A 234 -11.22 3.76 -11.77
N LEU A 235 -10.38 4.07 -12.76
CA LEU A 235 -10.29 3.26 -13.98
C LEU A 235 -9.86 1.82 -13.69
N THR A 236 -8.77 1.65 -12.91
CA THR A 236 -8.24 0.33 -12.58
C THR A 236 -9.19 -0.44 -11.67
N GLY A 237 -9.83 0.23 -10.71
CA GLY A 237 -10.84 -0.36 -9.85
C GLY A 237 -12.06 -0.84 -10.63
N SER A 238 -12.56 -0.05 -11.59
CA SER A 238 -13.64 -0.45 -12.48
C SER A 238 -13.28 -1.67 -13.33
N LYS A 239 -12.04 -1.74 -13.84
CA LYS A 239 -11.53 -2.91 -14.58
C LYS A 239 -11.51 -4.16 -13.70
N LEU A 240 -11.03 -4.06 -12.45
CA LEU A 240 -11.03 -5.20 -11.52
C LEU A 240 -12.44 -5.68 -11.17
N ILE A 241 -13.39 -4.78 -10.98
CA ILE A 241 -14.81 -5.16 -10.75
C ILE A 241 -15.34 -5.92 -11.98
N TYR A 242 -15.10 -5.38 -13.16
CA TYR A 242 -15.53 -6.04 -14.41
C TYR A 242 -14.92 -7.43 -14.55
N ASP A 243 -13.62 -7.58 -14.36
CA ASP A 243 -12.93 -8.86 -14.43
C ASP A 243 -13.45 -9.85 -13.38
N GLY A 244 -13.66 -9.39 -12.14
CA GLY A 244 -14.19 -10.23 -11.07
C GLY A 244 -15.63 -10.70 -11.30
N LEU A 245 -16.43 -9.95 -12.10
CA LEU A 245 -17.79 -10.33 -12.46
C LEU A 245 -17.86 -11.23 -13.70
N THR A 246 -16.91 -11.08 -14.64
CA THR A 246 -16.97 -11.75 -15.96
C THR A 246 -16.06 -12.97 -16.06
N MET A 247 -14.99 -13.06 -15.28
CA MET A 247 -14.12 -14.24 -15.27
C MET A 247 -14.85 -15.38 -14.54
N VAL A 248 -15.25 -16.39 -15.29
CA VAL A 248 -15.73 -17.65 -14.70
C VAL A 248 -14.55 -18.31 -14.01
N SER A 249 -14.71 -18.63 -12.72
CA SER A 249 -13.71 -19.41 -11.97
C SER A 249 -13.57 -20.77 -12.67
N ILE A 250 -12.43 -21.00 -13.33
CA ILE A 250 -12.05 -22.31 -13.88
C ILE A 250 -11.46 -23.12 -12.75
#